data_97fa3735719eb604738c63ecd822578d
#
_entry.id   97fa3735719eb604738c63ecd822578d
#
_cell.length_a   1.000
_cell.length_b   1.000
_cell.length_c   1.000
_cell.angle_alpha   90.00
_cell.angle_beta   90.00
_cell.angle_gamma   90.00
#
_symmetry.space_group_name_H-M   'P 1'
#
loop_
_entity.id
_entity.type
_entity.pdbx_description
1 polymer ?
#
loop_
_entity_poly.entity_id
_entity_poly.type
_entity_poly.pdbx_seq_one_letter_code
_entity_poly.pdbx_strand_id
1 'polypeptide(L)'
;MIRFATLAKLLGLFFIFGISLANALDFDRLQQVLISKFGVGQANVLGEWRQTINANTSNSDTDKLRRINDFFNRRIAFADDISIWGQSDYWATPIETIGQGRGDCEDFAIAKYFSLLNLGVPMNKLRLVYVKALQNGPGGQIQQAHMVLAYYASPNGDPLVLDNLVSDIRPASKRADLSPVFSFNSAGLWQGTGNQSSKSNLSRWQDLLARARAEGFQ
;
A
#
# COMPACT_ATOMS: atom_id res chain seq x y z
N MET A 1 -30.80 25.32 -66.51
CA MET A 1 -29.75 24.39 -65.91
C MET A 1 -29.27 24.98 -64.65
N ILE A 2 -29.80 24.52 -63.52
CA ILE A 2 -29.44 25.02 -62.16
C ILE A 2 -28.54 23.94 -61.50
N ARG A 3 -27.29 24.31 -61.19
CA ARG A 3 -26.35 23.44 -60.50
C ARG A 3 -26.50 23.59 -58.96
N PHE A 4 -26.92 22.52 -58.30
CA PHE A 4 -26.94 22.43 -56.86
C PHE A 4 -25.53 22.07 -56.36
N ALA A 5 -24.94 22.94 -55.55
CA ALA A 5 -23.71 22.68 -54.83
C ALA A 5 -24.04 22.04 -53.45
N THR A 6 -23.63 20.83 -53.27
CA THR A 6 -23.81 20.08 -52.02
C THR A 6 -22.71 20.48 -51.02
N LEU A 7 -23.09 21.14 -49.93
CA LEU A 7 -22.20 21.55 -48.82
C LEU A 7 -22.07 20.38 -47.84
N ALA A 8 -20.93 19.68 -47.85
CA ALA A 8 -20.63 18.64 -46.89
C ALA A 8 -20.21 19.28 -45.57
N LYS A 9 -21.02 19.13 -44.51
CA LYS A 9 -20.65 19.50 -43.14
C LYS A 9 -19.77 18.39 -42.55
N LEU A 10 -18.47 18.68 -42.37
CA LEU A 10 -17.59 17.86 -41.53
C LEU A 10 -17.93 18.15 -40.05
N LEU A 11 -18.56 17.18 -39.40
CA LEU A 11 -18.67 17.13 -37.94
C LEU A 11 -17.34 16.61 -37.39
N GLY A 12 -16.50 17.51 -36.88
CA GLY A 12 -15.30 17.12 -36.13
C GLY A 12 -15.70 16.59 -34.74
N LEU A 13 -15.52 15.28 -34.54
CA LEU A 13 -15.69 14.63 -33.24
C LEU A 13 -14.47 15.02 -32.36
N PHE A 14 -14.62 16.01 -31.48
CA PHE A 14 -13.63 16.27 -30.44
C PHE A 14 -13.73 15.16 -29.38
N PHE A 15 -12.82 14.19 -29.43
CA PHE A 15 -12.57 13.29 -28.32
C PHE A 15 -11.89 14.09 -27.21
N ILE A 16 -12.67 14.53 -26.22
CA ILE A 16 -12.12 15.04 -24.96
C ILE A 16 -11.57 13.83 -24.23
N PHE A 17 -10.25 13.62 -24.32
CA PHE A 17 -9.52 12.73 -23.42
C PHE A 17 -9.61 13.35 -22.04
N GLY A 18 -10.55 12.86 -21.23
CA GLY A 18 -10.59 13.18 -19.80
C GLY A 18 -9.30 12.66 -19.15
N ILE A 19 -8.33 13.54 -18.94
CA ILE A 19 -7.19 13.27 -18.08
C ILE A 19 -7.80 13.14 -16.69
N SER A 20 -7.95 11.89 -16.22
CA SER A 20 -8.23 11.62 -14.81
C SER A 20 -7.00 12.12 -14.05
N LEU A 21 -7.10 13.30 -13.47
CA LEU A 21 -6.14 13.79 -12.48
C LEU A 21 -6.23 12.80 -11.33
N ALA A 22 -5.31 11.83 -11.27
CA ALA A 22 -5.08 11.08 -10.05
C ALA A 22 -4.80 12.16 -8.99
N ASN A 23 -5.68 12.28 -8.01
CA ASN A 23 -5.49 13.26 -6.94
C ASN A 23 -4.20 12.87 -6.21
N ALA A 24 -3.16 13.67 -6.41
CA ALA A 24 -1.92 13.52 -5.69
C ALA A 24 -2.20 13.69 -4.19
N LEU A 25 -1.49 12.92 -3.34
CA LEU A 25 -1.56 13.10 -1.88
C LEU A 25 -1.31 14.56 -1.51
N ASP A 26 -2.21 15.11 -0.71
CA ASP A 26 -2.02 16.44 -0.11
C ASP A 26 -1.03 16.34 1.07
N PHE A 27 0.25 16.38 0.74
CA PHE A 27 1.32 16.28 1.74
C PHE A 27 1.33 17.44 2.74
N ASP A 28 0.81 18.60 2.38
CA ASP A 28 0.75 19.74 3.30
C ASP A 28 -0.32 19.47 4.37
N ARG A 29 -1.46 18.90 3.98
CA ARG A 29 -2.48 18.42 4.92
C ARG A 29 -1.95 17.27 5.79
N LEU A 30 -1.28 16.29 5.20
CA LEU A 30 -0.68 15.17 5.93
C LEU A 30 0.34 15.66 6.97
N GLN A 31 1.14 16.69 6.64
CA GLN A 31 2.07 17.30 7.57
C GLN A 31 1.35 18.00 8.74
N GLN A 32 0.26 18.71 8.47
CA GLN A 32 -0.55 19.31 9.52
C GLN A 32 -1.14 18.26 10.46
N VAL A 33 -1.68 17.16 9.91
CA VAL A 33 -2.19 16.03 10.70
C VAL A 33 -1.09 15.41 11.55
N LEU A 34 0.07 15.13 10.95
CA LEU A 34 1.21 14.55 11.66
C LEU A 34 1.64 15.44 12.83
N ILE A 35 1.85 16.75 12.57
CA ILE A 35 2.30 17.68 13.60
C ILE A 35 1.27 17.83 14.72
N SER A 36 -0.03 17.87 14.37
CA SER A 36 -1.09 18.01 15.38
C SER A 36 -1.23 16.79 16.29
N LYS A 37 -1.00 15.56 15.76
CA LYS A 37 -1.13 14.32 16.52
C LYS A 37 0.15 13.91 17.24
N PHE A 38 1.31 14.13 16.63
CA PHE A 38 2.61 13.56 17.07
C PHE A 38 3.71 14.61 17.28
N GLY A 39 3.42 15.87 17.01
CA GLY A 39 4.43 16.94 17.07
C GLY A 39 5.39 16.92 15.86
N VAL A 40 6.46 17.71 15.94
CA VAL A 40 7.39 17.93 14.81
C VAL A 40 8.48 16.85 14.67
N GLY A 41 8.57 15.92 15.62
CA GLY A 41 9.71 14.98 15.70
C GLY A 41 9.93 14.13 14.46
N GLN A 42 8.87 13.78 13.73
CA GLN A 42 8.93 12.95 12.52
C GLN A 42 8.64 13.72 11.21
N ALA A 43 8.61 15.05 11.27
CA ALA A 43 8.32 15.87 10.08
C ALA A 43 9.36 15.69 8.96
N ASN A 44 10.63 15.41 9.32
CA ASN A 44 11.67 15.09 8.35
C ASN A 44 11.41 13.75 7.65
N VAL A 45 10.95 12.73 8.37
CA VAL A 45 10.63 11.40 7.79
C VAL A 45 9.45 11.52 6.82
N LEU A 46 8.42 12.31 7.17
CA LEU A 46 7.33 12.64 6.25
C LEU A 46 7.84 13.36 5.00
N GLY A 47 8.77 14.32 5.15
CA GLY A 47 9.41 15.01 4.04
C GLY A 47 10.16 14.08 3.10
N GLU A 48 10.91 13.12 3.63
CA GLU A 48 11.61 12.09 2.86
C GLU A 48 10.64 11.13 2.16
N TRP A 49 9.52 10.77 2.80
CA TRP A 49 8.47 9.98 2.17
C TRP A 49 7.85 10.74 0.99
N ARG A 50 7.52 12.04 1.17
CA ARG A 50 7.07 12.93 0.07
C ARG A 50 8.06 12.93 -1.10
N GLN A 51 9.36 13.09 -0.82
CA GLN A 51 10.40 13.05 -1.86
C GLN A 51 10.44 11.68 -2.55
N THR A 52 10.35 10.58 -1.78
CA THR A 52 10.34 9.22 -2.32
C THR A 52 9.14 9.01 -3.25
N ILE A 53 7.95 9.46 -2.88
CA ILE A 53 6.77 9.40 -3.75
C ILE A 53 6.99 10.24 -5.01
N ASN A 54 7.34 11.52 -4.88
CA ASN A 54 7.45 12.44 -6.02
C ASN A 54 8.52 12.02 -7.04
N ALA A 55 9.65 11.50 -6.56
CA ALA A 55 10.77 11.08 -7.41
C ALA A 55 10.50 9.76 -8.17
N ASN A 56 9.47 9.00 -7.81
CA ASN A 56 9.25 7.65 -8.35
C ASN A 56 7.92 7.48 -9.12
N THR A 57 7.16 8.53 -9.36
CA THR A 57 5.86 8.46 -10.05
C THR A 57 5.93 7.87 -11.46
N SER A 58 6.99 8.19 -12.21
CA SER A 58 7.21 7.71 -13.60
C SER A 58 8.00 6.40 -13.69
N ASN A 59 8.46 5.84 -12.57
CA ASN A 59 9.28 4.64 -12.56
C ASN A 59 8.47 3.38 -12.87
N SER A 60 9.16 2.27 -13.19
CA SER A 60 8.55 0.96 -13.31
C SER A 60 7.93 0.50 -11.98
N ASP A 61 6.91 -0.37 -12.03
CA ASP A 61 6.32 -0.95 -10.80
C ASP A 61 7.42 -1.57 -9.92
N THR A 62 8.37 -2.32 -10.50
CA THR A 62 9.46 -2.96 -9.75
C THR A 62 10.35 -1.95 -9.01
N ASP A 63 10.67 -0.81 -9.63
CA ASP A 63 11.45 0.23 -8.95
C ASP A 63 10.64 0.90 -7.83
N LYS A 64 9.34 1.14 -8.06
CA LYS A 64 8.43 1.65 -7.03
C LYS A 64 8.38 0.72 -5.83
N LEU A 65 8.19 -0.59 -6.06
CA LEU A 65 8.17 -1.61 -5.00
C LEU A 65 9.45 -1.54 -4.17
N ARG A 66 10.61 -1.56 -4.82
CA ARG A 66 11.91 -1.52 -4.14
C ARG A 66 12.09 -0.25 -3.31
N ARG A 67 11.82 0.94 -3.89
CA ARG A 67 11.98 2.22 -3.20
C ARG A 67 11.09 2.35 -1.98
N ILE A 68 9.83 1.94 -2.08
CA ILE A 68 8.89 1.99 -0.96
C ILE A 68 9.25 0.95 0.12
N ASN A 69 9.61 -0.27 -0.27
CA ASN A 69 10.03 -1.29 0.67
C ASN A 69 11.26 -0.84 1.47
N ASP A 70 12.29 -0.34 0.77
CA ASP A 70 13.52 0.17 1.38
C ASP A 70 13.25 1.36 2.31
N PHE A 71 12.37 2.28 1.91
CA PHE A 71 12.03 3.45 2.70
C PHE A 71 11.47 3.03 4.07
N PHE A 72 10.38 2.27 4.10
CA PHE A 72 9.76 1.88 5.37
C PHE A 72 10.66 0.99 6.20
N ASN A 73 11.31 -0.01 5.60
CA ASN A 73 12.19 -0.92 6.34
C ASN A 73 13.41 -0.23 6.98
N ARG A 74 13.82 0.94 6.48
CA ARG A 74 14.94 1.71 7.05
C ARG A 74 14.50 2.82 7.99
N ARG A 75 13.30 3.37 7.82
CA ARG A 75 12.87 4.58 8.53
C ARG A 75 11.95 4.31 9.70
N ILE A 76 11.30 3.15 9.72
CA ILE A 76 10.38 2.75 10.78
C ILE A 76 11.04 1.65 11.60
N ALA A 77 11.06 1.81 12.92
CA ALA A 77 11.53 0.77 13.82
C ALA A 77 10.41 -0.25 14.10
N PHE A 78 10.76 -1.54 14.16
CA PHE A 78 9.78 -2.55 14.57
C PHE A 78 9.46 -2.40 16.07
N ALA A 79 8.16 -2.38 16.40
CA ALA A 79 7.69 -2.43 17.77
C ALA A 79 6.27 -2.98 17.81
N ASP A 80 5.95 -3.73 18.86
CA ASP A 80 4.62 -4.31 19.06
C ASP A 80 3.60 -3.24 19.44
N ASP A 81 2.37 -3.39 18.97
CA ASP A 81 1.24 -2.51 19.21
C ASP A 81 0.99 -2.17 20.67
N ILE A 82 1.14 -3.16 21.56
CA ILE A 82 0.97 -2.94 22.99
C ILE A 82 1.94 -1.88 23.53
N SER A 83 3.14 -1.81 22.97
CA SER A 83 4.18 -0.84 23.37
C SER A 83 3.97 0.54 22.73
N ILE A 84 3.27 0.62 21.60
CA ILE A 84 3.02 1.87 20.86
C ILE A 84 1.68 2.48 21.28
N TRP A 85 0.62 1.66 21.31
CA TRP A 85 -0.77 2.09 21.43
C TRP A 85 -1.44 1.70 22.75
N GLY A 86 -0.78 0.86 23.58
CA GLY A 86 -1.38 0.34 24.82
C GLY A 86 -2.52 -0.66 24.58
N GLN A 87 -2.67 -1.13 23.37
CA GLN A 87 -3.69 -2.12 22.95
C GLN A 87 -3.06 -3.11 21.99
N SER A 88 -3.61 -4.31 21.87
CA SER A 88 -3.15 -5.31 20.93
C SER A 88 -3.82 -5.13 19.56
N ASP A 89 -3.08 -5.37 18.49
CA ASP A 89 -3.61 -5.52 17.11
C ASP A 89 -4.33 -4.22 16.62
N TYR A 90 -3.60 -3.08 16.69
CA TYR A 90 -4.01 -1.78 16.18
C TYR A 90 -3.39 -1.54 14.80
N TRP A 91 -4.19 -1.45 13.77
CA TRP A 91 -3.72 -1.19 12.41
C TRP A 91 -3.54 0.31 12.19
N ALA A 92 -2.30 0.80 12.20
CA ALA A 92 -2.01 2.21 12.05
C ALA A 92 -2.15 2.69 10.59
N THR A 93 -2.58 3.94 10.42
CA THR A 93 -2.50 4.62 9.12
C THR A 93 -1.05 4.94 8.77
N PRO A 94 -0.70 5.22 7.51
CA PRO A 94 0.66 5.62 7.16
C PRO A 94 1.16 6.85 7.95
N ILE A 95 0.27 7.80 8.28
CA ILE A 95 0.62 8.97 9.09
C ILE A 95 0.85 8.60 10.55
N GLU A 96 0.07 7.68 11.09
CA GLU A 96 0.25 7.18 12.45
C GLU A 96 1.58 6.39 12.55
N THR A 97 1.88 5.52 11.58
CA THR A 97 3.15 4.78 11.51
C THR A 97 4.36 5.72 11.42
N ILE A 98 4.32 6.73 10.52
CA ILE A 98 5.40 7.71 10.39
C ILE A 98 5.48 8.57 11.65
N GLY A 99 4.35 9.02 12.19
CA GLY A 99 4.29 9.89 13.37
C GLY A 99 4.86 9.24 14.62
N GLN A 100 4.64 7.94 14.79
CA GLN A 100 5.27 7.15 15.86
C GLN A 100 6.73 6.79 15.55
N GLY A 101 7.14 6.76 14.27
CA GLY A 101 8.44 6.26 13.82
C GLY A 101 8.63 4.77 14.10
N ARG A 102 7.56 4.08 14.48
CA ARG A 102 7.52 2.67 14.87
C ARG A 102 6.22 2.04 14.41
N GLY A 103 6.24 0.71 14.22
CA GLY A 103 5.06 -0.07 13.88
C GLY A 103 5.39 -1.56 13.87
N ASP A 104 4.37 -2.39 13.79
CA ASP A 104 4.54 -3.82 13.62
C ASP A 104 4.31 -4.28 12.16
N CYS A 105 4.15 -5.57 11.92
CA CYS A 105 4.14 -6.11 10.55
C CYS A 105 3.01 -5.56 9.68
N GLU A 106 1.82 -5.39 10.23
CA GLU A 106 0.67 -4.83 9.52
C GLU A 106 0.87 -3.37 9.16
N ASP A 107 1.46 -2.57 10.06
CA ASP A 107 1.74 -1.16 9.83
C ASP A 107 2.71 -0.96 8.67
N PHE A 108 3.78 -1.76 8.61
CA PHE A 108 4.70 -1.77 7.47
C PHE A 108 3.99 -2.14 6.17
N ALA A 109 3.17 -3.20 6.18
CA ALA A 109 2.47 -3.68 4.99
C ALA A 109 1.44 -2.63 4.50
N ILE A 110 0.67 -2.04 5.41
CA ILE A 110 -0.33 -1.00 5.15
C ILE A 110 0.33 0.27 4.59
N ALA A 111 1.39 0.76 5.24
CA ALA A 111 2.08 1.97 4.79
C ALA A 111 2.69 1.80 3.39
N LYS A 112 3.26 0.63 3.08
CA LYS A 112 3.72 0.27 1.74
C LYS A 112 2.57 0.20 0.73
N TYR A 113 1.44 -0.40 1.09
CA TYR A 113 0.24 -0.50 0.25
C TYR A 113 -0.27 0.88 -0.18
N PHE A 114 -0.52 1.80 0.75
CA PHE A 114 -0.98 3.14 0.45
C PHE A 114 0.04 3.94 -0.37
N SER A 115 1.33 3.80 -0.06
CA SER A 115 2.39 4.47 -0.82
C SER A 115 2.41 4.03 -2.28
N LEU A 116 2.27 2.73 -2.55
CA LEU A 116 2.27 2.18 -3.90
C LEU A 116 1.02 2.58 -4.68
N LEU A 117 -0.16 2.63 -4.04
CA LEU A 117 -1.37 3.17 -4.65
C LEU A 117 -1.15 4.62 -5.11
N ASN A 118 -0.54 5.44 -4.26
CA ASN A 118 -0.25 6.85 -4.58
C ASN A 118 0.82 7.00 -5.68
N LEU A 119 1.69 6.01 -5.85
CA LEU A 119 2.60 5.92 -6.99
C LEU A 119 1.93 5.41 -8.28
N GLY A 120 0.61 5.17 -8.25
CA GLY A 120 -0.15 4.71 -9.39
C GLY A 120 -0.04 3.20 -9.67
N VAL A 121 0.45 2.41 -8.72
CA VAL A 121 0.37 0.94 -8.84
C VAL A 121 -1.11 0.54 -8.67
N PRO A 122 -1.71 -0.15 -9.64
CA PRO A 122 -3.13 -0.49 -9.58
C PRO A 122 -3.48 -1.36 -8.37
N MET A 123 -4.58 -1.03 -7.69
CA MET A 123 -5.05 -1.75 -6.49
C MET A 123 -5.24 -3.26 -6.72
N ASN A 124 -5.68 -3.66 -7.90
CA ASN A 124 -5.86 -5.07 -8.25
C ASN A 124 -4.55 -5.87 -8.33
N LYS A 125 -3.40 -5.19 -8.37
CA LYS A 125 -2.07 -5.80 -8.29
C LYS A 125 -1.55 -5.92 -6.85
N LEU A 126 -2.23 -5.35 -5.86
CA LEU A 126 -1.74 -5.28 -4.48
C LEU A 126 -2.70 -6.02 -3.54
N ARG A 127 -2.15 -6.87 -2.68
CA ARG A 127 -2.90 -7.52 -1.59
C ARG A 127 -2.10 -7.53 -0.31
N LEU A 128 -2.71 -7.14 0.77
CA LEU A 128 -2.24 -7.42 2.12
C LEU A 128 -2.49 -8.90 2.40
N VAL A 129 -1.48 -9.62 2.86
CA VAL A 129 -1.55 -11.07 3.05
C VAL A 129 -1.21 -11.41 4.49
N TYR A 130 -2.18 -11.96 5.20
CA TYR A 130 -1.96 -12.56 6.51
C TYR A 130 -1.36 -13.94 6.33
N VAL A 131 -0.22 -14.17 6.94
CA VAL A 131 0.57 -15.40 6.83
C VAL A 131 0.92 -15.96 8.20
N LYS A 132 1.22 -17.26 8.25
CA LYS A 132 2.02 -17.85 9.33
C LYS A 132 3.46 -17.82 8.86
N ALA A 133 4.30 -17.04 9.54
CA ALA A 133 5.74 -16.98 9.26
C ALA A 133 6.50 -17.96 10.14
N LEU A 134 7.38 -18.74 9.52
CA LEU A 134 8.28 -19.63 10.23
C LEU A 134 9.56 -18.90 10.56
N GLN A 135 9.86 -18.74 11.82
CA GLN A 135 11.04 -18.03 12.31
C GLN A 135 11.89 -18.93 13.20
N ASN A 136 13.20 -18.65 13.24
CA ASN A 136 14.11 -19.33 14.16
C ASN A 136 14.02 -18.65 15.53
N GLY A 137 13.60 -19.41 16.54
CA GLY A 137 13.56 -18.97 17.93
C GLY A 137 14.58 -19.74 18.80
N PRO A 138 14.74 -19.37 20.08
CA PRO A 138 15.71 -20.00 20.99
C PRO A 138 15.50 -21.51 21.18
N GLY A 139 14.27 -22.01 21.00
CA GLY A 139 13.89 -23.42 21.13
C GLY A 139 13.68 -24.17 19.81
N GLY A 140 14.08 -23.59 18.68
CA GLY A 140 13.85 -24.13 17.34
C GLY A 140 12.93 -23.22 16.51
N GLN A 141 12.32 -23.79 15.46
CA GLN A 141 11.41 -23.03 14.60
C GLN A 141 10.06 -22.79 15.29
N ILE A 142 9.59 -21.56 15.24
CA ILE A 142 8.28 -21.15 15.74
C ILE A 142 7.45 -20.59 14.58
N GLN A 143 6.13 -20.82 14.63
CA GLN A 143 5.19 -20.18 13.74
C GLN A 143 4.62 -18.92 14.42
N GLN A 144 4.72 -17.79 13.75
CA GLN A 144 4.19 -16.51 14.23
C GLN A 144 3.22 -15.94 13.21
N ALA A 145 2.15 -15.29 13.71
CA ALA A 145 1.29 -14.45 12.88
C ALA A 145 2.10 -13.31 12.29
N HIS A 146 1.89 -13.04 11.00
CA HIS A 146 2.64 -12.01 10.28
C HIS A 146 1.82 -11.46 9.11
N MET A 147 2.09 -10.22 8.71
CA MET A 147 1.48 -9.61 7.55
C MET A 147 2.53 -9.12 6.58
N VAL A 148 2.33 -9.40 5.30
CA VAL A 148 3.17 -8.92 4.21
C VAL A 148 2.33 -8.27 3.11
N LEU A 149 2.97 -7.50 2.25
CA LEU A 149 2.34 -6.98 1.04
C LEU A 149 2.77 -7.82 -0.16
N ALA A 150 1.80 -8.31 -0.92
CA ALA A 150 2.02 -9.06 -2.16
C ALA A 150 1.68 -8.19 -3.39
N TYR A 151 2.57 -8.18 -4.38
CA TYR A 151 2.39 -7.53 -5.67
C TYR A 151 2.28 -8.57 -6.78
N TYR A 152 1.20 -8.52 -7.53
CA TYR A 152 0.88 -9.39 -8.67
C TYR A 152 1.14 -8.63 -9.98
N ALA A 153 2.19 -8.96 -10.71
CA ALA A 153 2.45 -8.40 -12.04
C ALA A 153 1.33 -8.80 -13.04
N SER A 154 0.79 -10.02 -12.89
CA SER A 154 -0.37 -10.54 -13.60
C SER A 154 -1.29 -11.30 -12.62
N PRO A 155 -2.61 -11.39 -12.91
CA PRO A 155 -3.60 -11.94 -11.95
C PRO A 155 -3.29 -13.34 -11.41
N ASN A 156 -2.66 -14.20 -12.21
CA ASN A 156 -2.32 -15.58 -11.85
C ASN A 156 -0.80 -15.81 -11.74
N GLY A 157 -0.02 -14.71 -11.69
CA GLY A 157 1.43 -14.79 -11.56
C GLY A 157 1.88 -15.10 -10.13
N ASP A 158 3.11 -15.54 -9.99
CA ASP A 158 3.79 -15.68 -8.70
C ASP A 158 4.05 -14.26 -8.14
N PRO A 159 3.41 -13.84 -7.03
CA PRO A 159 3.54 -12.49 -6.57
C PRO A 159 4.90 -12.20 -5.95
N LEU A 160 5.35 -10.96 -6.05
CA LEU A 160 6.49 -10.46 -5.30
C LEU A 160 6.04 -10.09 -3.88
N VAL A 161 6.83 -10.49 -2.89
CA VAL A 161 6.54 -10.27 -1.46
C VAL A 161 7.41 -9.12 -0.95
N LEU A 162 6.77 -8.09 -0.39
CA LEU A 162 7.40 -7.00 0.34
C LEU A 162 7.19 -7.24 1.84
N ASP A 163 8.27 -7.31 2.58
CA ASP A 163 8.29 -7.75 3.96
C ASP A 163 9.19 -6.83 4.80
N ASN A 164 8.94 -6.70 6.09
CA ASN A 164 9.82 -6.00 7.03
C ASN A 164 10.86 -6.94 7.67
N LEU A 165 10.57 -8.24 7.74
CA LEU A 165 11.49 -9.25 8.29
C LEU A 165 12.57 -9.66 7.27
N VAL A 166 12.20 -9.71 5.98
CA VAL A 166 13.11 -10.03 4.87
C VAL A 166 13.06 -8.91 3.87
N SER A 167 14.08 -8.04 3.89
CA SER A 167 14.11 -6.82 3.07
C SER A 167 14.20 -7.08 1.56
N ASP A 168 14.76 -8.23 1.15
CA ASP A 168 14.81 -8.61 -0.26
C ASP A 168 13.41 -8.93 -0.77
N ILE A 169 12.99 -8.24 -1.83
CA ILE A 169 11.74 -8.56 -2.52
C ILE A 169 11.94 -9.84 -3.33
N ARG A 170 11.19 -10.89 -2.97
CA ARG A 170 11.29 -12.22 -3.59
C ARG A 170 9.92 -12.70 -4.07
N PRO A 171 9.88 -13.55 -5.11
CA PRO A 171 8.64 -14.26 -5.46
C PRO A 171 8.14 -15.12 -4.28
N ALA A 172 6.82 -15.24 -4.12
CA ALA A 172 6.22 -16.02 -3.04
C ALA A 172 6.66 -17.49 -3.08
N SER A 173 6.87 -18.05 -4.27
CA SER A 173 7.44 -19.42 -4.44
C SER A 173 8.84 -19.60 -3.85
N LYS A 174 9.56 -18.50 -3.56
CA LYS A 174 10.88 -18.50 -2.92
C LYS A 174 10.82 -18.12 -1.42
N ARG A 175 9.62 -18.03 -0.85
CA ARG A 175 9.35 -17.72 0.55
C ARG A 175 8.65 -18.91 1.23
N ALA A 176 9.37 -20.03 1.26
CA ALA A 176 8.89 -21.26 1.92
C ALA A 176 8.65 -21.10 3.44
N ASP A 177 9.18 -20.02 4.02
CA ASP A 177 8.95 -19.58 5.38
C ASP A 177 7.55 -19.01 5.63
N LEU A 178 6.79 -18.67 4.57
CA LEU A 178 5.47 -18.03 4.66
C LEU A 178 4.36 -18.99 4.22
N SER A 179 3.36 -19.17 5.08
CA SER A 179 2.14 -19.95 4.78
C SER A 179 0.93 -19.00 4.75
N PRO A 180 0.39 -18.66 3.56
CA PRO A 180 -0.75 -17.73 3.45
C PRO A 180 -2.02 -18.30 4.08
N VAL A 181 -2.73 -17.44 4.86
CA VAL A 181 -4.01 -17.78 5.49
C VAL A 181 -5.16 -17.12 4.76
N PHE A 182 -5.09 -15.79 4.58
CA PHE A 182 -6.01 -15.00 3.77
C PHE A 182 -5.30 -13.75 3.24
N SER A 183 -5.88 -13.15 2.21
CA SER A 183 -5.41 -11.87 1.67
C SER A 183 -6.57 -10.93 1.42
N PHE A 184 -6.31 -9.63 1.41
CA PHE A 184 -7.35 -8.62 1.23
C PHE A 184 -6.80 -7.32 0.65
N ASN A 185 -7.70 -6.51 0.13
CA ASN A 185 -7.52 -5.10 -0.18
C ASN A 185 -8.89 -4.41 -0.17
N SER A 186 -8.98 -3.18 -0.67
CA SER A 186 -10.27 -2.46 -0.70
C SER A 186 -11.32 -3.06 -1.66
N ALA A 187 -10.93 -4.00 -2.54
CA ALA A 187 -11.86 -4.68 -3.46
C ALA A 187 -12.44 -5.98 -2.89
N GLY A 188 -11.81 -6.61 -1.89
CA GLY A 188 -12.30 -7.86 -1.33
C GLY A 188 -11.37 -8.60 -0.40
N LEU A 189 -11.82 -9.78 -0.01
CA LEU A 189 -11.11 -10.73 0.85
C LEU A 189 -11.00 -12.07 0.12
N TRP A 190 -9.83 -12.68 0.14
CA TRP A 190 -9.53 -13.97 -0.51
C TRP A 190 -9.00 -14.97 0.50
N GLN A 191 -9.37 -16.23 0.36
CA GLN A 191 -8.76 -17.32 1.13
C GLN A 191 -7.33 -17.57 0.58
N GLY A 192 -6.33 -17.53 1.43
CA GLY A 192 -4.93 -17.59 1.03
C GLY A 192 -4.60 -16.54 -0.02
N THR A 193 -4.00 -16.96 -1.13
CA THR A 193 -3.68 -16.14 -2.30
C THR A 193 -4.60 -16.46 -3.50
N GLY A 194 -5.72 -17.14 -3.27
CA GLY A 194 -6.66 -17.58 -4.30
C GLY A 194 -7.30 -16.45 -5.11
N ASN A 195 -8.03 -16.82 -6.17
CA ASN A 195 -8.62 -15.86 -7.12
C ASN A 195 -10.09 -15.53 -6.84
N GLN A 196 -10.78 -16.33 -6.01
CA GLN A 196 -12.16 -16.06 -5.63
C GLN A 196 -12.21 -15.17 -4.40
N SER A 197 -12.80 -13.99 -4.53
CA SER A 197 -13.00 -13.09 -3.40
C SER A 197 -14.38 -13.26 -2.79
N SER A 198 -14.47 -13.15 -1.47
CA SER A 198 -15.71 -12.85 -0.77
C SER A 198 -15.89 -11.33 -0.67
N LYS A 199 -17.14 -10.88 -0.62
CA LYS A 199 -17.44 -9.46 -0.33
C LYS A 199 -17.31 -9.13 1.18
N SER A 200 -16.83 -10.07 1.99
CA SER A 200 -16.60 -9.87 3.41
C SER A 200 -15.46 -8.87 3.60
N ASN A 201 -15.69 -7.88 4.45
CA ASN A 201 -14.70 -6.89 4.82
C ASN A 201 -14.26 -7.12 6.26
N LEU A 202 -12.96 -6.96 6.52
CA LEU A 202 -12.43 -6.96 7.87
C LEU A 202 -12.81 -5.64 8.55
N SER A 203 -13.39 -5.69 9.74
CA SER A 203 -13.80 -4.48 10.48
C SER A 203 -12.63 -3.54 10.75
N ARG A 204 -11.45 -4.07 11.11
CA ARG A 204 -10.23 -3.28 11.30
C ARG A 204 -9.79 -2.56 10.02
N TRP A 205 -9.91 -3.22 8.88
CA TRP A 205 -9.60 -2.60 7.58
C TRP A 205 -10.55 -1.43 7.27
N GLN A 206 -11.85 -1.59 7.56
CA GLN A 206 -12.83 -0.51 7.38
C GLN A 206 -12.57 0.68 8.29
N ASP A 207 -12.23 0.43 9.56
CA ASP A 207 -11.84 1.46 10.52
C ASP A 207 -10.59 2.21 10.05
N LEU A 208 -9.55 1.48 9.66
CA LEU A 208 -8.32 2.06 9.11
C LEU A 208 -8.61 2.92 7.87
N LEU A 209 -9.43 2.43 6.92
CA LEU A 209 -9.81 3.20 5.73
C LEU A 209 -10.55 4.49 6.09
N ALA A 210 -11.41 4.47 7.11
CA ALA A 210 -12.12 5.66 7.58
C ALA A 210 -11.14 6.69 8.17
N ARG A 211 -10.19 6.25 9.00
CA ARG A 211 -9.14 7.11 9.56
C ARG A 211 -8.20 7.68 8.48
N ALA A 212 -7.74 6.84 7.56
CA ALA A 212 -6.89 7.24 6.47
C ALA A 212 -7.57 8.30 5.56
N ARG A 213 -8.87 8.13 5.27
CA ARG A 213 -9.64 9.15 4.52
C ARG A 213 -9.74 10.47 5.28
N ALA A 214 -9.96 10.42 6.58
CA ALA A 214 -10.00 11.63 7.42
C ALA A 214 -8.66 12.37 7.42
N GLU A 215 -7.53 11.66 7.28
CA GLU A 215 -6.19 12.22 7.16
C GLU A 215 -5.89 12.79 5.77
N GLY A 216 -6.59 12.35 4.72
CA GLY A 216 -6.42 12.85 3.35
C GLY A 216 -6.00 11.79 2.34
N PHE A 217 -5.98 10.51 2.71
CA PHE A 217 -5.84 9.41 1.75
C PHE A 217 -7.16 9.17 1.02
N GLN A 218 -7.08 8.70 -0.24
CA GLN A 218 -8.26 8.42 -1.08
C GLN A 218 -8.40 6.92 -1.32
#